data_e7a83c2ed20788289c3fecb5b4dfc2b3
#
_entry.id   e7a83c2ed20788289c3fecb5b4dfc2b3
#
_cell.length_a   1.000
_cell.length_b   1.000
_cell.length_c   1.000
_cell.angle_alpha   90.00
_cell.angle_beta   90.00
_cell.angle_gamma   90.00
#
_symmetry.space_group_name_H-M   'P 1'
#
loop_
_entity.id
_entity.type
_entity.pdbx_description
1 polymer ?
#
loop_
_entity_poly.entity_id
_entity_poly.type
_entity_poly.pdbx_seq_one_letter_code
_entity_poly.pdbx_strand_id
1 'polypeptide(L)'
;MKNPFSIPAIFVYPILLICFIVLAPAYSSAFVPEDLEQLKTTKKCPGCDLRGADLRGVDLSDANLEGVNLMGANLESVKLEDATLDDASLEDANLRNARLHGASMDHAGIEGAVLLGADLQDVTWIDGKVCKKGSIGICK
;
A
#
# COMPACT_ATOMS: atom_id res chain seq x y z
N MET A 1 -46.40 -44.73 25.16
CA MET A 1 -46.86 -43.58 24.38
C MET A 1 -45.61 -42.80 23.94
N LYS A 2 -45.32 -42.80 22.64
CA LYS A 2 -44.10 -42.16 22.06
C LYS A 2 -44.39 -40.70 21.80
N ASN A 3 -43.49 -39.83 22.24
CA ASN A 3 -43.56 -38.38 22.08
C ASN A 3 -43.06 -38.05 20.64
N PRO A 4 -43.86 -37.41 19.74
CA PRO A 4 -43.49 -37.19 18.34
C PRO A 4 -43.10 -35.73 18.04
N PHE A 5 -42.18 -35.14 18.80
CA PHE A 5 -41.60 -33.83 18.42
C PHE A 5 -40.13 -33.76 18.81
N SER A 6 -39.33 -34.55 18.10
CA SER A 6 -37.89 -34.30 18.07
C SER A 6 -37.58 -33.61 16.73
N ILE A 7 -37.50 -32.27 16.77
CA ILE A 7 -37.02 -31.48 15.63
C ILE A 7 -35.49 -31.55 15.70
N PRO A 8 -34.80 -32.09 14.68
CA PRO A 8 -33.36 -32.12 14.65
C PRO A 8 -32.79 -30.67 14.50
N ALA A 9 -31.88 -30.31 15.39
CA ALA A 9 -31.24 -28.99 15.50
C ALA A 9 -30.28 -28.66 14.33
N ILE A 10 -30.61 -29.03 13.09
CA ILE A 10 -29.70 -28.90 11.94
C ILE A 10 -30.13 -27.76 10.98
N PHE A 11 -31.25 -27.08 11.23
CA PHE A 11 -31.76 -26.06 10.27
C PHE A 11 -31.71 -24.60 10.72
N VAL A 12 -31.01 -24.27 11.80
CA VAL A 12 -30.99 -22.88 12.30
C VAL A 12 -29.75 -22.08 11.85
N TYR A 13 -28.75 -22.70 11.23
CA TYR A 13 -27.48 -22.06 10.89
C TYR A 13 -27.35 -21.37 9.52
N PRO A 14 -28.14 -21.64 8.47
CA PRO A 14 -27.90 -20.96 7.19
C PRO A 14 -28.52 -19.55 7.08
N ILE A 15 -29.50 -19.21 7.95
CA ILE A 15 -30.22 -17.90 7.80
C ILE A 15 -29.47 -16.75 8.48
N LEU A 16 -28.69 -17.02 9.53
CA LEU A 16 -27.88 -15.98 10.21
C LEU A 16 -26.62 -15.59 9.44
N LEU A 17 -26.08 -16.49 8.58
CA LEU A 17 -24.92 -16.16 7.75
C LEU A 17 -25.29 -15.27 6.55
N ILE A 18 -26.53 -15.31 6.08
CA ILE A 18 -26.97 -14.52 4.92
C ILE A 18 -27.26 -13.05 5.34
N CYS A 19 -27.68 -12.83 6.58
CA CYS A 19 -27.90 -11.45 7.07
C CYS A 19 -26.60 -10.67 7.32
N PHE A 20 -25.46 -11.33 7.54
CA PHE A 20 -24.17 -10.63 7.73
C PHE A 20 -23.54 -10.15 6.41
N ILE A 21 -23.91 -10.79 5.28
CA ILE A 21 -23.37 -10.42 3.96
C ILE A 21 -24.09 -9.19 3.36
N VAL A 22 -25.34 -8.90 3.78
CA VAL A 22 -26.16 -7.83 3.20
C VAL A 22 -25.98 -6.48 3.93
N LEU A 23 -25.35 -6.46 5.11
CA LEU A 23 -25.11 -5.24 5.91
C LEU A 23 -23.61 -4.90 6.06
N ALA A 24 -22.73 -5.51 5.26
CA ALA A 24 -21.42 -4.90 5.10
C ALA A 24 -21.65 -3.56 4.40
N PRO A 25 -21.39 -2.41 5.08
CA PRO A 25 -21.36 -1.15 4.34
C PRO A 25 -20.37 -1.39 3.21
N ALA A 26 -20.73 -0.97 2.00
CA ALA A 26 -19.78 -0.91 0.90
C ALA A 26 -18.68 0.06 1.33
N TYR A 27 -17.67 -0.44 2.04
CA TYR A 27 -16.42 0.24 2.18
C TYR A 27 -15.83 0.23 0.77
N SER A 28 -16.02 1.34 0.09
CA SER A 28 -15.15 1.70 -1.01
C SER A 28 -13.77 1.94 -0.40
N SER A 29 -13.11 0.87 0.10
CA SER A 29 -11.71 0.97 0.46
C SER A 29 -10.96 1.14 -0.86
N ALA A 30 -10.20 2.20 -0.97
CA ALA A 30 -9.41 2.49 -2.16
C ALA A 30 -8.29 1.43 -2.34
N PHE A 31 -8.02 0.61 -1.33
CA PHE A 31 -6.97 -0.42 -1.33
C PHE A 31 -7.50 -1.79 -0.88
N VAL A 32 -6.76 -2.84 -1.15
CA VAL A 32 -7.03 -4.22 -0.70
C VAL A 32 -6.45 -4.41 0.70
N PRO A 33 -7.28 -4.66 1.74
CA PRO A 33 -6.79 -4.77 3.12
C PRO A 33 -5.75 -5.87 3.32
N GLU A 34 -5.86 -6.98 2.59
CA GLU A 34 -4.92 -8.09 2.62
C GLU A 34 -3.53 -7.66 2.12
N ASP A 35 -3.46 -6.81 1.11
CA ASP A 35 -2.21 -6.29 0.56
C ASP A 35 -1.48 -5.41 1.58
N LEU A 36 -2.22 -4.60 2.34
CA LEU A 36 -1.65 -3.78 3.41
C LEU A 36 -1.06 -4.63 4.54
N GLU A 37 -1.74 -5.68 4.94
CA GLU A 37 -1.24 -6.61 5.96
C GLU A 37 -0.04 -7.43 5.44
N GLN A 38 -0.07 -7.85 4.17
CA GLN A 38 1.08 -8.49 3.53
C GLN A 38 2.30 -7.57 3.57
N LEU A 39 2.14 -6.30 3.15
CA LEU A 39 3.23 -5.32 3.15
C LEU A 39 3.83 -5.14 4.55
N LYS A 40 2.99 -4.93 5.57
CA LYS A 40 3.44 -4.69 6.95
C LYS A 40 4.19 -5.88 7.55
N THR A 41 3.80 -7.11 7.19
CA THR A 41 4.37 -8.33 7.78
C THR A 41 5.59 -8.84 7.04
N THR A 42 5.63 -8.71 5.70
CA THR A 42 6.67 -9.31 4.86
C THR A 42 7.60 -8.31 4.21
N LYS A 43 7.25 -7.01 4.18
CA LYS A 43 7.88 -5.97 3.34
C LYS A 43 7.96 -6.33 1.85
N LYS A 44 7.08 -7.22 1.36
CA LYS A 44 7.04 -7.66 -0.03
C LYS A 44 5.61 -7.58 -0.55
N CYS A 45 5.38 -6.66 -1.47
CA CYS A 45 4.05 -6.41 -2.03
C CYS A 45 4.13 -6.02 -3.52
N PRO A 46 4.82 -6.81 -4.37
CA PRO A 46 4.90 -6.48 -5.78
C PRO A 46 3.51 -6.55 -6.42
N GLY A 47 3.13 -5.49 -7.15
CA GLY A 47 1.85 -5.37 -7.82
C GLY A 47 0.62 -5.23 -6.91
N CYS A 48 0.80 -5.03 -5.60
CA CYS A 48 -0.31 -4.84 -4.66
C CYS A 48 -1.12 -3.56 -4.95
N ASP A 49 -2.39 -3.57 -4.55
CA ASP A 49 -3.27 -2.39 -4.61
C ASP A 49 -3.36 -1.70 -3.24
N LEU A 50 -2.60 -0.62 -3.10
CA LEU A 50 -2.50 0.20 -1.88
C LEU A 50 -2.96 1.65 -2.12
N ARG A 51 -3.84 1.86 -3.10
CA ARG A 51 -4.38 3.18 -3.44
C ARG A 51 -5.02 3.87 -2.23
N GLY A 52 -4.59 5.11 -1.97
CA GLY A 52 -5.11 5.90 -0.85
C GLY A 52 -4.76 5.37 0.53
N ALA A 53 -3.89 4.35 0.66
CA ALA A 53 -3.49 3.80 1.94
C ALA A 53 -2.78 4.85 2.81
N ASP A 54 -3.00 4.80 4.13
CA ASP A 54 -2.25 5.59 5.10
C ASP A 54 -1.03 4.81 5.61
N LEU A 55 0.13 5.19 5.09
CA LEU A 55 1.43 4.58 5.39
C LEU A 55 2.39 5.57 6.06
N ARG A 56 1.88 6.62 6.69
CA ARG A 56 2.69 7.66 7.33
C ARG A 56 3.64 7.09 8.37
N GLY A 57 4.92 7.43 8.21
CA GLY A 57 5.98 7.04 9.15
C GLY A 57 6.28 5.55 9.22
N VAL A 58 5.65 4.73 8.38
CA VAL A 58 5.89 3.28 8.34
C VAL A 58 7.33 3.02 7.87
N ASP A 59 7.97 1.99 8.42
CA ASP A 59 9.29 1.54 8.00
C ASP A 59 9.19 0.46 6.93
N LEU A 60 9.45 0.87 5.69
CA LEU A 60 9.47 0.05 4.48
C LEU A 60 10.87 0.01 3.85
N SER A 61 11.91 0.24 4.66
CA SER A 61 13.29 0.09 4.19
C SER A 61 13.53 -1.33 3.68
N ASP A 62 14.26 -1.47 2.56
CA ASP A 62 14.50 -2.71 1.85
C ASP A 62 13.24 -3.41 1.30
N ALA A 63 12.09 -2.73 1.27
CA ALA A 63 10.84 -3.34 0.79
C ALA A 63 10.87 -3.57 -0.72
N ASN A 64 10.26 -4.68 -1.15
CA ASN A 64 9.95 -4.91 -2.56
C ASN A 64 8.52 -4.42 -2.85
N LEU A 65 8.42 -3.31 -3.57
CA LEU A 65 7.20 -2.62 -3.97
C LEU A 65 7.12 -2.46 -5.50
N GLU A 66 7.80 -3.32 -6.25
CA GLU A 66 7.80 -3.33 -7.72
C GLU A 66 6.36 -3.38 -8.26
N GLY A 67 6.00 -2.43 -9.15
CA GLY A 67 4.69 -2.36 -9.77
C GLY A 67 3.53 -2.09 -8.80
N VAL A 68 3.78 -1.74 -7.53
CA VAL A 68 2.74 -1.45 -6.55
C VAL A 68 1.89 -0.24 -6.98
N ASN A 69 0.58 -0.30 -6.73
CA ASN A 69 -0.31 0.84 -6.93
C ASN A 69 -0.48 1.63 -5.61
N LEU A 70 0.19 2.75 -5.49
CA LEU A 70 0.16 3.70 -4.35
C LEU A 70 -0.50 5.03 -4.74
N MET A 71 -1.32 5.06 -5.80
CA MET A 71 -1.99 6.27 -6.25
C MET A 71 -2.76 6.93 -5.10
N GLY A 72 -2.50 8.22 -4.85
CA GLY A 72 -3.14 9.00 -3.78
C GLY A 72 -2.81 8.55 -2.36
N ALA A 73 -1.87 7.61 -2.15
CA ALA A 73 -1.48 7.14 -0.83
C ALA A 73 -0.80 8.23 0.00
N ASN A 74 -0.96 8.18 1.32
CA ASN A 74 -0.25 9.05 2.24
C ASN A 74 1.03 8.37 2.75
N LEU A 75 2.16 8.77 2.19
CA LEU A 75 3.51 8.28 2.47
C LEU A 75 4.36 9.33 3.22
N GLU A 76 3.71 10.26 3.92
CA GLU A 76 4.44 11.31 4.66
C GLU A 76 5.38 10.70 5.69
N SER A 77 6.65 11.11 5.65
CA SER A 77 7.71 10.63 6.55
C SER A 77 7.94 9.11 6.53
N VAL A 78 7.45 8.40 5.50
CA VAL A 78 7.71 6.98 5.32
C VAL A 78 9.22 6.74 5.14
N LYS A 79 9.71 5.60 5.65
CA LYS A 79 11.08 5.16 5.36
C LYS A 79 11.03 4.16 4.22
N LEU A 80 11.73 4.46 3.14
CA LEU A 80 11.84 3.67 1.91
C LEU A 80 13.31 3.55 1.48
N GLU A 81 14.23 3.62 2.45
CA GLU A 81 15.64 3.49 2.14
C GLU A 81 15.90 2.12 1.49
N ASP A 82 16.63 2.12 0.39
CA ASP A 82 17.00 0.94 -0.40
C ASP A 82 15.80 0.10 -0.89
N ALA A 83 14.58 0.65 -0.87
CA ALA A 83 13.37 -0.01 -1.37
C ALA A 83 13.33 -0.05 -2.90
N THR A 84 12.67 -1.08 -3.46
CA THR A 84 12.40 -1.20 -4.90
C THR A 84 10.98 -0.72 -5.20
N LEU A 85 10.85 0.36 -5.97
CA LEU A 85 9.58 0.97 -6.41
C LEU A 85 9.54 1.06 -7.94
N ASP A 86 10.29 0.22 -8.63
CA ASP A 86 10.32 0.20 -10.09
C ASP A 86 8.92 -0.11 -10.64
N ASP A 87 8.52 0.59 -11.69
CA ASP A 87 7.18 0.49 -12.28
C ASP A 87 6.01 0.83 -11.31
N ALA A 88 6.27 1.37 -10.12
CA ALA A 88 5.22 1.72 -9.16
C ALA A 88 4.38 2.91 -9.64
N SER A 89 3.08 2.91 -9.30
CA SER A 89 2.16 4.04 -9.50
C SER A 89 2.08 4.87 -8.22
N LEU A 90 2.66 6.08 -8.25
CA LEU A 90 2.70 7.04 -7.13
C LEU A 90 1.98 8.35 -7.47
N GLU A 91 1.13 8.35 -8.50
CA GLU A 91 0.38 9.53 -8.92
C GLU A 91 -0.42 10.08 -7.75
N ASP A 92 -0.38 11.40 -7.56
CA ASP A 92 -1.04 12.13 -6.47
C ASP A 92 -0.64 11.68 -5.05
N ALA A 93 0.38 10.85 -4.87
CA ALA A 93 0.84 10.39 -3.56
C ALA A 93 1.52 11.52 -2.76
N ASN A 94 1.35 11.52 -1.43
CA ASN A 94 2.02 12.44 -0.52
C ASN A 94 3.30 11.82 0.04
N LEU A 95 4.45 12.18 -0.53
CA LEU A 95 5.79 11.74 -0.12
C LEU A 95 6.55 12.82 0.66
N ARG A 96 5.85 13.76 1.32
CA ARG A 96 6.52 14.79 2.11
C ARG A 96 7.44 14.19 3.17
N ASN A 97 8.67 14.69 3.22
CA ASN A 97 9.69 14.26 4.18
C ASN A 97 9.98 12.74 4.14
N ALA A 98 9.61 12.04 3.06
CA ALA A 98 9.91 10.62 2.89
C ALA A 98 11.44 10.41 2.80
N ARG A 99 11.92 9.29 3.32
CA ARG A 99 13.33 8.89 3.23
C ARG A 99 13.46 7.85 2.13
N LEU A 100 14.00 8.27 0.99
CA LEU A 100 14.12 7.44 -0.22
C LEU A 100 15.59 7.15 -0.57
N HIS A 101 16.52 7.44 0.34
CA HIS A 101 17.94 7.23 0.08
C HIS A 101 18.22 5.83 -0.49
N GLY A 102 18.89 5.76 -1.64
CA GLY A 102 19.23 4.50 -2.30
C GLY A 102 18.07 3.74 -2.95
N ALA A 103 16.83 4.22 -2.83
CA ALA A 103 15.68 3.54 -3.43
C ALA A 103 15.76 3.50 -4.97
N SER A 104 15.13 2.49 -5.57
CA SER A 104 14.91 2.43 -7.03
C SER A 104 13.49 2.84 -7.36
N MET A 105 13.32 3.75 -8.33
CA MET A 105 12.04 4.27 -8.83
C MET A 105 12.03 4.29 -10.36
N ASP A 106 12.77 3.38 -11.02
CA ASP A 106 12.84 3.37 -12.47
C ASP A 106 11.45 3.12 -13.06
N HIS A 107 11.06 3.92 -14.07
CA HIS A 107 9.74 3.91 -14.68
C HIS A 107 8.53 4.15 -13.74
N ALA A 108 8.74 4.59 -12.51
CA ALA A 108 7.63 4.89 -11.59
C ALA A 108 6.81 6.10 -12.08
N GLY A 109 5.48 6.00 -12.00
CA GLY A 109 4.55 7.10 -12.26
C GLY A 109 4.49 8.03 -11.04
N ILE A 110 4.86 9.31 -11.19
CA ILE A 110 4.89 10.30 -10.08
C ILE A 110 4.11 11.57 -10.39
N GLU A 111 3.24 11.58 -11.40
CA GLU A 111 2.46 12.76 -11.74
C GLU A 111 1.61 13.23 -10.57
N GLY A 112 1.68 14.51 -10.22
CA GLY A 112 0.97 15.06 -9.06
C GLY A 112 1.55 14.69 -7.69
N ALA A 113 2.54 13.80 -7.60
CA ALA A 113 3.14 13.40 -6.32
C ALA A 113 3.84 14.57 -5.62
N VAL A 114 3.74 14.64 -4.29
CA VAL A 114 4.33 15.71 -3.48
C VAL A 114 5.57 15.21 -2.77
N LEU A 115 6.75 15.63 -3.25
CA LEU A 115 8.08 15.22 -2.76
C LEU A 115 8.75 16.27 -1.85
N LEU A 116 8.02 17.27 -1.35
CA LEU A 116 8.60 18.35 -0.56
C LEU A 116 9.34 17.81 0.69
N GLY A 117 10.64 18.07 0.77
CA GLY A 117 11.48 17.63 1.87
C GLY A 117 11.92 16.16 1.80
N ALA A 118 11.50 15.41 0.78
CA ALA A 118 11.93 14.03 0.61
C ALA A 118 13.45 13.93 0.35
N ASP A 119 14.12 12.98 0.99
CA ASP A 119 15.52 12.66 0.74
C ASP A 119 15.63 11.73 -0.46
N LEU A 120 16.13 12.25 -1.58
CA LEU A 120 16.29 11.56 -2.86
C LEU A 120 17.76 11.25 -3.17
N GLN A 121 18.64 11.31 -2.17
CA GLN A 121 20.05 11.02 -2.40
C GLN A 121 20.22 9.57 -2.85
N ASP A 122 21.02 9.37 -3.89
CA ASP A 122 21.36 8.06 -4.47
C ASP A 122 20.13 7.25 -4.99
N VAL A 123 18.96 7.88 -5.12
CA VAL A 123 17.76 7.28 -5.75
C VAL A 123 18.02 7.03 -7.23
N THR A 124 17.68 5.83 -7.73
CA THR A 124 17.52 5.62 -9.16
C THR A 124 16.17 6.22 -9.58
N TRP A 125 16.23 7.32 -10.36
CA TRP A 125 15.06 8.11 -10.71
C TRP A 125 14.26 7.47 -11.86
N ILE A 126 13.08 7.98 -12.11
CA ILE A 126 12.10 7.50 -13.11
C ILE A 126 12.65 7.37 -14.55
N ASP A 127 13.80 7.93 -14.85
CA ASP A 127 14.49 7.85 -16.15
C ASP A 127 15.79 7.03 -16.06
N GLY A 128 15.95 6.23 -15.04
CA GLY A 128 17.13 5.39 -14.78
C GLY A 128 18.38 6.14 -14.35
N LYS A 129 18.31 7.47 -14.12
CA LYS A 129 19.44 8.25 -13.63
C LYS A 129 19.50 8.26 -12.11
N VAL A 130 20.71 8.30 -11.56
CA VAL A 130 20.92 8.37 -10.11
C VAL A 130 20.94 9.83 -9.63
N CYS A 131 20.13 10.14 -8.65
CA CYS A 131 20.06 11.46 -8.01
C CYS A 131 21.32 11.74 -7.20
N LYS A 132 21.89 12.92 -7.35
CA LYS A 132 23.14 13.30 -6.68
C LYS A 132 22.93 13.60 -5.19
N LYS A 133 24.01 13.56 -4.43
CA LYS A 133 24.04 13.99 -3.04
C LYS A 133 23.43 15.40 -2.86
N GLY A 134 22.53 15.53 -1.90
CA GLY A 134 21.81 16.76 -1.62
C GLY A 134 20.57 16.96 -2.50
N SER A 135 20.05 15.91 -3.14
CA SER A 135 18.76 15.91 -3.81
C SER A 135 17.65 15.83 -2.76
N ILE A 136 17.05 16.98 -2.44
CA ILE A 136 15.93 17.07 -1.48
C ILE A 136 14.70 17.60 -2.22
N GLY A 137 13.64 16.78 -2.28
CA GLY A 137 12.40 17.09 -2.98
C GLY A 137 12.50 17.18 -4.51
N ILE A 138 13.70 17.22 -5.05
CA ILE A 138 14.00 17.28 -6.50
C ILE A 138 15.29 16.50 -6.77
N CYS A 139 15.25 15.61 -7.75
CA CYS A 139 16.44 14.90 -8.26
C CYS A 139 17.35 15.90 -9.02
N LYS A 140 18.65 15.91 -8.71
CA LYS A 140 19.66 16.78 -9.31
C LYS A 140 20.67 16.00 -10.11
#